data_c37fd614e1dd190a8229662c5711fc20
#
_entry.id   c37fd614e1dd190a8229662c5711fc20
#
_cell.length_a   1.000
_cell.length_b   1.000
_cell.length_c   1.000
_cell.angle_alpha   90.00
_cell.angle_beta   90.00
_cell.angle_gamma   90.00
#
_symmetry.space_group_name_H-M   'P 1'
#
loop_
_entity.id
_entity.type
_entity.pdbx_description
1 polymer ?
#
loop_
_entity_poly.entity_id
_entity_poly.type
_entity_poly.pdbx_seq_one_letter_code
_entity_poly.pdbx_strand_id
1 'polypeptide(L)'
;MSKLPGYGQARFRDHGPNYEDSSDMEPASLPLFAKQSEVPRLPVPPLDHTMEVFLRSARPHASDSEWEELQRKVRDFVKGAGPELQKRLEQRKAELPNTSWFIKDWNDLAYLSYRDSVVWNVSYYLQFQDELADAMRSPTRRAARFLAHALTFRHEVVNGTLAPDMNKDKPMSNTQYKYMFNACRMPGEGMDFVRTYAPDLHRHIAVVRKNRFFTFDVLDEAGNPLSVDAIHAQLDRVVREADRLGSDPHPVGVLTSDDRDVWLAGRRLLTESLTPDQCRQNKLALERIESSILAVCLDDSAPTTREEIGRALLNGDGRNRFWDKSIQLVFFDNGRGGYIGEHAMMDGTTTTRMVNFCLDRLFEDDAVRAGATYPA
;
A
#
# COMPACT_ATOMS: atom_id res chain seq x y z
N MET A 1 -2.09 25.24 -20.58
CA MET A 1 -1.36 25.01 -19.32
C MET A 1 -0.23 24.06 -19.63
N SER A 2 1.01 24.49 -19.51
CA SER A 2 2.19 23.66 -19.80
C SER A 2 2.25 22.53 -18.75
N LYS A 3 2.24 21.27 -19.22
CA LYS A 3 2.54 20.12 -18.38
C LYS A 3 3.88 20.40 -17.68
N LEU A 4 3.90 20.41 -16.34
CA LEU A 4 5.14 20.46 -15.59
C LEU A 4 5.98 19.26 -16.03
N PRO A 5 7.19 19.45 -16.57
CA PRO A 5 7.96 18.33 -17.07
C PRO A 5 8.49 17.50 -15.91
N GLY A 6 8.22 16.23 -15.95
CA GLY A 6 9.08 15.24 -15.33
C GLY A 6 8.62 14.57 -14.05
N TYR A 7 7.64 15.08 -13.29
CA TYR A 7 7.27 14.45 -12.02
C TYR A 7 6.57 13.08 -12.22
N GLY A 8 5.74 12.95 -13.23
CA GLY A 8 5.03 11.69 -13.51
C GLY A 8 5.90 10.58 -14.09
N GLN A 9 6.87 10.90 -14.94
CA GLN A 9 7.61 9.87 -15.69
C GLN A 9 8.79 9.24 -14.94
N ALA A 10 9.46 9.98 -14.06
CA ALA A 10 10.60 9.45 -13.29
C ALA A 10 10.16 8.57 -12.10
N ARG A 11 8.98 8.81 -11.55
CA ARG A 11 8.44 8.14 -10.36
C ARG A 11 7.89 6.74 -10.60
N PHE A 12 7.47 6.44 -11.81
CA PHE A 12 6.70 5.24 -12.13
C PHE A 12 7.54 4.29 -12.98
N ARG A 13 8.77 4.06 -12.56
CA ARG A 13 9.60 3.01 -13.14
C ARG A 13 9.25 1.67 -12.52
N ASP A 14 9.44 0.61 -13.29
CA ASP A 14 9.45 -0.75 -12.80
C ASP A 14 10.62 -0.89 -11.82
N HIS A 15 10.34 -0.75 -10.53
CA HIS A 15 11.32 -0.98 -9.49
C HIS A 15 11.45 -2.48 -9.33
N GLY A 16 12.26 -3.10 -10.17
CA GLY A 16 12.70 -4.48 -9.99
C GLY A 16 13.41 -4.67 -8.64
N PRO A 17 13.86 -5.88 -8.30
CA PRO A 17 14.44 -6.22 -7.00
C PRO A 17 15.65 -5.36 -6.57
N ASN A 18 16.15 -4.50 -7.45
CA ASN A 18 17.27 -3.58 -7.23
C ASN A 18 16.84 -2.11 -7.24
N TYR A 19 15.67 -1.76 -6.70
CA TYR A 19 15.32 -0.35 -6.59
C TYR A 19 16.25 0.38 -5.60
N GLU A 20 17.45 0.67 -6.01
CA GLU A 20 18.31 1.65 -5.36
C GLU A 20 17.97 3.02 -5.90
N ASP A 21 16.89 3.60 -5.40
CA ASP A 21 16.50 4.90 -5.89
C ASP A 21 16.94 6.02 -4.97
N SER A 22 18.26 6.17 -4.90
CA SER A 22 18.90 7.40 -4.45
C SER A 22 18.86 8.53 -5.51
N SER A 23 18.53 8.18 -6.76
CA SER A 23 18.59 9.12 -7.89
C SER A 23 17.28 9.86 -8.15
N ASP A 24 16.13 9.35 -7.71
CA ASP A 24 14.85 10.04 -7.82
C ASP A 24 14.65 10.97 -6.62
N MET A 25 15.51 11.97 -6.55
CA MET A 25 15.27 13.13 -5.69
C MET A 25 13.95 13.77 -6.11
N GLU A 26 12.97 13.64 -5.25
CA GLU A 26 11.71 14.33 -5.45
C GLU A 26 11.94 15.83 -5.51
N PRO A 27 11.42 16.52 -6.52
CA PRO A 27 11.70 17.94 -6.67
C PRO A 27 11.25 18.72 -5.45
N ALA A 28 12.19 19.30 -4.71
CA ALA A 28 11.89 20.16 -3.55
C ALA A 28 10.98 21.36 -3.92
N SER A 29 10.86 21.65 -5.22
CA SER A 29 9.93 22.65 -5.76
C SER A 29 8.45 22.25 -5.64
N LEU A 30 8.16 20.97 -5.42
CA LEU A 30 6.78 20.50 -5.20
C LEU A 30 6.39 20.63 -3.73
N PRO A 31 5.22 21.19 -3.39
CA PRO A 31 4.77 21.35 -2.01
C PRO A 31 4.95 20.10 -1.15
N LEU A 32 4.56 18.93 -1.65
CA LEU A 32 4.65 17.65 -0.94
C LEU A 32 6.08 17.33 -0.45
N PHE A 33 7.11 17.76 -1.16
CA PHE A 33 8.51 17.48 -0.82
C PHE A 33 9.31 18.72 -0.39
N ALA A 34 8.63 19.87 -0.23
CA ALA A 34 9.30 21.13 0.11
C ALA A 34 10.11 21.06 1.40
N LYS A 35 9.75 20.16 2.32
CA LYS A 35 10.46 19.95 3.59
C LYS A 35 11.24 18.65 3.67
N GLN A 36 11.42 17.93 2.56
CA GLN A 36 12.08 16.61 2.57
C GLN A 36 13.53 16.69 3.06
N SER A 37 14.26 17.77 2.75
CA SER A 37 15.63 17.98 3.23
C SER A 37 15.74 18.31 4.73
N GLU A 38 14.64 18.73 5.35
CA GLU A 38 14.57 19.04 6.78
C GLU A 38 14.17 17.82 7.65
N VAL A 39 13.82 16.70 7.02
CA VAL A 39 13.41 15.47 7.73
C VAL A 39 14.58 14.98 8.60
N PRO A 40 14.35 14.74 9.92
CA PRO A 40 15.39 14.24 10.80
C PRO A 40 15.98 12.92 10.29
N ARG A 41 17.28 12.88 10.14
CA ARG A 41 17.97 11.69 9.62
C ARG A 41 18.19 10.65 10.73
N LEU A 42 17.91 9.39 10.43
CA LEU A 42 18.23 8.29 11.30
C LEU A 42 19.75 8.25 11.59
N PRO A 43 20.21 8.31 12.86
CA PRO A 43 21.62 8.16 13.17
C PRO A 43 22.09 6.74 12.88
N VAL A 44 23.37 6.58 12.54
CA VAL A 44 24.07 5.29 12.65
C VAL A 44 24.55 5.18 14.10
N PRO A 45 24.06 4.22 14.90
CA PRO A 45 24.50 4.09 16.29
C PRO A 45 25.99 3.73 16.36
N PRO A 46 26.73 4.22 17.35
CA PRO A 46 28.11 3.79 17.58
C PRO A 46 28.24 2.27 17.78
N LEU A 47 29.28 1.67 17.29
CA LEU A 47 29.52 0.22 17.36
C LEU A 47 29.42 -0.31 18.80
N ASP A 48 30.11 0.36 19.74
CA ASP A 48 30.12 -0.08 21.15
C ASP A 48 28.73 -0.07 21.76
N HIS A 49 27.95 0.99 21.50
CA HIS A 49 26.55 1.07 21.96
C HIS A 49 25.69 -0.02 21.31
N THR A 50 25.87 -0.28 20.03
CA THR A 50 25.13 -1.33 19.32
C THR A 50 25.42 -2.70 19.94
N MET A 51 26.67 -3.00 20.26
CA MET A 51 27.06 -4.26 20.86
C MET A 51 26.59 -4.39 22.30
N GLU A 52 26.56 -3.30 23.07
CA GLU A 52 25.99 -3.29 24.42
C GLU A 52 24.50 -3.63 24.38
N VAL A 53 23.73 -2.96 23.52
CA VAL A 53 22.28 -3.22 23.36
C VAL A 53 22.03 -4.65 22.88
N PHE A 54 22.82 -5.13 21.92
CA PHE A 54 22.76 -6.50 21.43
C PHE A 54 22.96 -7.52 22.56
N LEU A 55 24.05 -7.38 23.34
CA LEU A 55 24.33 -8.28 24.46
C LEU A 55 23.18 -8.26 25.47
N ARG A 56 22.70 -7.09 25.85
CA ARG A 56 21.57 -6.96 26.78
C ARG A 56 20.31 -7.67 26.28
N SER A 57 19.97 -7.54 24.99
CA SER A 57 18.80 -8.21 24.40
C SER A 57 18.98 -9.72 24.24
N ALA A 58 20.20 -10.19 24.01
CA ALA A 58 20.51 -11.62 23.83
C ALA A 58 20.57 -12.38 25.15
N ARG A 59 20.91 -11.72 26.27
CA ARG A 59 21.11 -12.38 27.58
C ARG A 59 19.94 -13.28 28.02
N PRO A 60 18.65 -12.87 27.90
CA PRO A 60 17.51 -13.71 28.32
C PRO A 60 17.37 -15.02 27.55
N HIS A 61 17.97 -15.11 26.36
CA HIS A 61 17.85 -16.24 25.45
C HIS A 61 19.05 -17.19 25.47
N ALA A 62 20.07 -16.89 26.29
CA ALA A 62 21.31 -17.66 26.34
C ALA A 62 21.51 -18.31 27.70
N SER A 63 21.92 -19.58 27.74
CA SER A 63 22.50 -20.24 28.91
C SER A 63 23.80 -19.56 29.30
N ASP A 64 24.33 -19.87 30.49
CA ASP A 64 25.56 -19.22 30.97
C ASP A 64 26.78 -19.54 30.06
N SER A 65 26.89 -20.76 29.56
CA SER A 65 27.97 -21.14 28.63
C SER A 65 27.84 -20.45 27.27
N GLU A 66 26.62 -20.35 26.71
CA GLU A 66 26.35 -19.61 25.46
C GLU A 66 26.61 -18.12 25.64
N TRP A 67 26.28 -17.58 26.81
CA TRP A 67 26.54 -16.18 27.14
C TRP A 67 28.03 -15.83 27.16
N GLU A 68 28.86 -16.67 27.78
CA GLU A 68 30.32 -16.49 27.79
C GLU A 68 30.89 -16.54 26.37
N GLU A 69 30.42 -17.49 25.56
CA GLU A 69 30.82 -17.59 24.15
C GLU A 69 30.38 -16.37 23.34
N LEU A 70 29.14 -15.92 23.52
CA LEU A 70 28.58 -14.73 22.82
C LEU A 70 29.40 -13.49 23.18
N GLN A 71 29.69 -13.27 24.46
CA GLN A 71 30.51 -12.14 24.86
C GLN A 71 31.92 -12.18 24.23
N ARG A 72 32.51 -13.36 24.09
CA ARG A 72 33.80 -13.53 23.40
C ARG A 72 33.67 -13.15 21.92
N LYS A 73 32.66 -13.69 21.21
CA LYS A 73 32.40 -13.37 19.81
C LYS A 73 32.17 -11.86 19.56
N VAL A 74 31.45 -11.20 20.47
CA VAL A 74 31.23 -9.73 20.37
C VAL A 74 32.55 -8.99 20.57
N ARG A 75 33.38 -9.37 21.55
CA ARG A 75 34.72 -8.75 21.73
C ARG A 75 35.60 -8.91 20.48
N ASP A 76 35.60 -10.10 19.89
CA ASP A 76 36.37 -10.41 18.69
C ASP A 76 35.84 -9.60 17.48
N PHE A 77 34.51 -9.46 17.35
CA PHE A 77 33.89 -8.63 16.31
C PHE A 77 34.24 -7.13 16.44
N VAL A 78 34.14 -6.56 17.64
CA VAL A 78 34.48 -5.16 17.91
C VAL A 78 35.95 -4.87 17.62
N LYS A 79 36.86 -5.84 17.87
CA LYS A 79 38.28 -5.67 17.54
C LYS A 79 38.64 -6.00 16.09
N GLY A 80 37.81 -6.79 15.42
CA GLY A 80 38.05 -7.29 14.06
C GLY A 80 37.25 -6.55 12.98
N ALA A 81 36.17 -7.14 12.51
CA ALA A 81 35.40 -6.63 11.37
C ALA A 81 34.48 -5.42 11.71
N GLY A 82 34.11 -5.24 12.98
CA GLY A 82 33.16 -4.22 13.41
C GLY A 82 33.50 -2.79 12.99
N PRO A 83 34.72 -2.29 13.21
CA PRO A 83 35.09 -0.92 12.86
C PRO A 83 34.99 -0.63 11.36
N GLU A 84 35.37 -1.56 10.50
CA GLU A 84 35.25 -1.38 9.04
C GLU A 84 33.76 -1.38 8.61
N LEU A 85 32.94 -2.23 9.19
CA LEU A 85 31.50 -2.22 8.92
C LEU A 85 30.83 -0.94 9.41
N GLN A 86 31.21 -0.44 10.58
CA GLN A 86 30.75 0.86 11.08
C GLN A 86 31.07 1.99 10.10
N LYS A 87 32.32 2.03 9.60
CA LYS A 87 32.73 3.02 8.59
C LYS A 87 31.91 2.92 7.32
N ARG A 88 31.59 1.74 6.83
CA ARG A 88 30.75 1.54 5.64
C ARG A 88 29.31 2.05 5.87
N LEU A 89 28.75 1.84 7.04
CA LEU A 89 27.42 2.38 7.38
C LEU A 89 27.42 3.91 7.41
N GLU A 90 28.44 4.53 8.00
CA GLU A 90 28.60 6.00 8.00
C GLU A 90 28.81 6.56 6.59
N GLN A 91 29.56 5.88 5.75
CA GLN A 91 29.74 6.24 4.34
C GLN A 91 28.40 6.15 3.59
N ARG A 92 27.68 5.03 3.72
CA ARG A 92 26.33 4.85 3.12
C ARG A 92 25.36 5.95 3.53
N LYS A 93 25.36 6.32 4.82
CA LYS A 93 24.57 7.44 5.32
C LYS A 93 24.96 8.77 4.65
N ALA A 94 26.25 9.01 4.41
CA ALA A 94 26.71 10.21 3.74
C ALA A 94 26.31 10.27 2.26
N GLU A 95 26.31 9.12 1.57
CA GLU A 95 25.93 8.97 0.16
C GLU A 95 24.40 9.12 -0.07
N LEU A 96 23.58 8.98 0.95
CA LEU A 96 22.12 9.04 0.90
C LEU A 96 21.57 10.27 1.67
N PRO A 97 21.81 11.51 1.22
CA PRO A 97 21.50 12.71 2.02
C PRO A 97 20.01 12.98 2.20
N ASN A 98 19.14 12.51 1.29
CA ASN A 98 17.73 12.85 1.27
C ASN A 98 16.79 11.70 1.62
N THR A 99 17.33 10.54 2.01
CA THR A 99 16.58 9.38 2.42
C THR A 99 17.21 8.70 3.63
N SER A 100 16.50 7.76 4.24
CA SER A 100 17.09 6.94 5.31
C SER A 100 18.07 5.94 4.72
N TRP A 101 19.30 5.91 5.26
CA TRP A 101 20.31 4.92 4.89
C TRP A 101 19.87 3.47 5.15
N PHE A 102 18.86 3.28 6.00
CA PHE A 102 18.36 1.99 6.43
C PHE A 102 17.11 1.53 5.67
N ILE A 103 16.48 2.43 4.89
CA ILE A 103 15.15 2.14 4.31
C ILE A 103 15.15 0.92 3.39
N LYS A 104 16.21 0.74 2.59
CA LYS A 104 16.32 -0.41 1.72
C LYS A 104 16.38 -1.73 2.50
N ASP A 105 17.26 -1.80 3.50
CA ASP A 105 17.40 -3.01 4.33
C ASP A 105 16.10 -3.28 5.11
N TRP A 106 15.43 -2.21 5.57
CA TRP A 106 14.14 -2.34 6.24
C TRP A 106 13.08 -2.93 5.30
N ASN A 107 12.90 -2.37 4.12
CA ASN A 107 11.92 -2.87 3.16
C ASN A 107 12.23 -4.30 2.70
N ASP A 108 13.49 -4.58 2.39
CA ASP A 108 13.92 -5.89 1.90
C ASP A 108 13.77 -6.96 2.98
N LEU A 109 14.28 -6.71 4.19
CA LEU A 109 14.36 -7.73 5.23
C LEU A 109 13.06 -7.86 6.05
N ALA A 110 12.38 -6.74 6.33
CA ALA A 110 11.18 -6.76 7.15
C ALA A 110 9.91 -7.14 6.37
N TYR A 111 9.88 -6.88 5.04
CA TYR A 111 8.67 -7.07 4.24
C TYR A 111 8.87 -7.91 2.98
N LEU A 112 9.81 -7.53 2.10
CA LEU A 112 9.87 -8.11 0.76
C LEU A 112 10.47 -9.51 0.72
N SER A 113 11.42 -9.81 1.59
CA SER A 113 12.02 -11.16 1.73
C SER A 113 11.16 -12.13 2.54
N TYR A 114 10.07 -11.64 3.13
CA TYR A 114 9.15 -12.48 3.88
C TYR A 114 8.38 -13.40 2.94
N ARG A 115 8.47 -14.73 3.15
CA ARG A 115 7.90 -15.71 2.21
C ARG A 115 6.53 -16.25 2.62
N ASP A 116 6.16 -16.15 3.90
CA ASP A 116 4.83 -16.54 4.37
C ASP A 116 3.74 -15.61 3.81
N SER A 117 2.48 -15.98 4.03
CA SER A 117 1.33 -15.19 3.61
C SER A 117 1.40 -13.72 4.05
N VAL A 118 1.23 -12.81 3.11
CA VAL A 118 1.18 -11.36 3.38
C VAL A 118 -0.05 -10.97 4.19
N VAL A 119 -1.10 -11.76 4.17
CA VAL A 119 -2.38 -11.49 4.85
C VAL A 119 -2.17 -11.32 6.35
N TRP A 120 -1.50 -12.29 6.98
CA TRP A 120 -1.30 -12.34 8.42
C TRP A 120 -0.07 -11.57 8.91
N ASN A 121 0.95 -11.48 8.07
CA ASN A 121 2.28 -11.11 8.51
C ASN A 121 2.69 -9.72 8.05
N VAL A 122 2.03 -9.17 7.03
CA VAL A 122 2.41 -7.90 6.41
C VAL A 122 1.25 -6.93 6.34
N SER A 123 0.07 -7.37 5.85
CA SER A 123 -1.08 -6.50 5.63
C SER A 123 -1.68 -5.97 6.94
N TYR A 124 -2.29 -4.80 6.87
CA TYR A 124 -3.01 -4.18 7.98
C TYR A 124 -4.32 -3.58 7.50
N TYR A 125 -5.23 -3.29 8.43
CA TYR A 125 -6.53 -2.72 8.08
C TYR A 125 -6.90 -1.55 8.98
N LEU A 126 -7.79 -0.69 8.45
CA LEU A 126 -8.46 0.37 9.17
C LEU A 126 -9.97 0.20 8.97
N GLN A 127 -10.74 0.13 10.04
CA GLN A 127 -12.20 0.16 9.96
C GLN A 127 -12.68 1.60 9.77
N PHE A 128 -13.58 1.83 8.81
CA PHE A 128 -14.18 3.14 8.62
C PHE A 128 -15.20 3.44 9.73
N GLN A 129 -15.26 4.69 10.12
CA GLN A 129 -16.33 5.20 10.94
C GLN A 129 -17.65 5.17 10.16
N ASP A 130 -18.76 4.79 10.84
CA ASP A 130 -20.08 4.78 10.22
C ASP A 130 -20.55 6.23 9.98
N GLU A 131 -21.16 6.46 8.83
CA GLU A 131 -21.87 7.69 8.49
C GLU A 131 -23.30 7.66 9.04
N LEU A 132 -24.10 8.69 8.75
CA LEU A 132 -25.52 8.71 9.08
C LEU A 132 -26.26 7.53 8.43
N ALA A 133 -27.28 7.01 9.08
CA ALA A 133 -27.97 5.78 8.67
C ALA A 133 -28.48 5.81 7.22
N ASP A 134 -28.90 6.97 6.72
CA ASP A 134 -29.36 7.12 5.33
C ASP A 134 -28.23 7.02 4.30
N ALA A 135 -27.03 7.50 4.62
CA ALA A 135 -25.85 7.37 3.77
C ALA A 135 -25.38 5.90 3.68
N MET A 136 -25.60 5.13 4.73
CA MET A 136 -25.22 3.71 4.82
C MET A 136 -26.15 2.77 4.03
N ARG A 137 -27.35 3.21 3.63
CA ARG A 137 -28.34 2.37 2.92
C ARG A 137 -27.93 1.98 1.50
N SER A 138 -26.99 2.68 0.89
CA SER A 138 -26.49 2.37 -0.44
C SER A 138 -24.98 2.18 -0.40
N PRO A 139 -24.48 0.94 -0.22
CA PRO A 139 -23.05 0.63 -0.16
C PRO A 139 -22.27 1.13 -1.38
N THR A 140 -22.82 0.94 -2.56
CA THR A 140 -22.21 1.39 -3.82
C THR A 140 -22.14 2.91 -3.93
N ARG A 141 -23.14 3.63 -3.39
CA ARG A 141 -23.10 5.10 -3.36
C ARG A 141 -22.09 5.61 -2.34
N ARG A 142 -22.01 4.97 -1.17
CA ARG A 142 -20.97 5.26 -0.18
C ARG A 142 -19.59 5.03 -0.77
N ALA A 143 -19.37 3.90 -1.43
CA ALA A 143 -18.13 3.59 -2.12
C ALA A 143 -17.78 4.64 -3.19
N ALA A 144 -18.76 5.07 -4.00
CA ALA A 144 -18.55 6.11 -5.02
C ALA A 144 -18.15 7.46 -4.43
N ARG A 145 -18.77 7.87 -3.31
CA ARG A 145 -18.44 9.12 -2.60
C ARG A 145 -17.02 9.03 -2.02
N PHE A 146 -16.70 7.94 -1.32
CA PHE A 146 -15.36 7.72 -0.79
C PHE A 146 -14.30 7.73 -1.91
N LEU A 147 -14.57 7.04 -3.01
CA LEU A 147 -13.69 7.01 -4.18
C LEU A 147 -13.46 8.40 -4.77
N ALA A 148 -14.49 9.23 -4.90
CA ALA A 148 -14.33 10.59 -5.41
C ALA A 148 -13.33 11.39 -4.56
N HIS A 149 -13.41 11.29 -3.24
CA HIS A 149 -12.45 11.94 -2.34
C HIS A 149 -11.06 11.30 -2.39
N ALA A 150 -10.97 9.97 -2.50
CA ALA A 150 -9.69 9.27 -2.67
C ALA A 150 -9.00 9.66 -4.00
N LEU A 151 -9.76 9.86 -5.07
CA LEU A 151 -9.25 10.35 -6.35
C LEU A 151 -8.81 11.81 -6.29
N THR A 152 -9.49 12.65 -5.50
CA THR A 152 -9.05 14.02 -5.20
C THR A 152 -7.71 13.99 -4.46
N PHE A 153 -7.59 13.16 -3.42
CA PHE A 153 -6.33 12.98 -2.70
C PHE A 153 -5.21 12.48 -3.63
N ARG A 154 -5.51 11.49 -4.47
CA ARG A 154 -4.57 11.01 -5.49
C ARG A 154 -4.11 12.14 -6.42
N HIS A 155 -5.03 12.99 -6.87
CA HIS A 155 -4.70 14.12 -7.74
C HIS A 155 -3.67 15.05 -7.06
N GLU A 156 -3.85 15.36 -5.78
CA GLU A 156 -2.90 16.16 -5.01
C GLU A 156 -1.54 15.44 -4.84
N VAL A 157 -1.53 14.14 -4.62
CA VAL A 157 -0.31 13.32 -4.54
C VAL A 157 0.43 13.30 -5.89
N VAL A 158 -0.26 12.99 -6.98
CA VAL A 158 0.34 12.85 -8.31
C VAL A 158 0.89 14.18 -8.82
N ASN A 159 0.24 15.30 -8.51
CA ASN A 159 0.70 16.63 -8.87
C ASN A 159 1.68 17.24 -7.84
N GLY A 160 1.92 16.55 -6.73
CA GLY A 160 2.81 17.02 -5.67
C GLY A 160 2.29 18.25 -4.93
N THR A 161 0.99 18.55 -5.01
CA THR A 161 0.35 19.72 -4.37
C THR A 161 -0.11 19.46 -2.94
N LEU A 162 -0.14 18.19 -2.52
CA LEU A 162 -0.45 17.82 -1.14
C LEU A 162 0.56 18.49 -0.18
N ALA A 163 0.07 19.05 0.93
CA ALA A 163 0.95 19.61 1.96
C ALA A 163 1.83 18.50 2.57
N PRO A 164 3.09 18.82 2.99
CA PRO A 164 3.95 17.82 3.64
C PRO A 164 3.35 17.26 4.92
N ASP A 165 3.64 16.00 5.21
CA ASP A 165 3.33 15.43 6.53
C ASP A 165 4.20 16.04 7.61
N MET A 166 3.57 16.34 8.75
CA MET A 166 4.23 16.92 9.90
C MET A 166 3.90 16.11 11.16
N ASN A 167 4.90 15.88 12.00
CA ASN A 167 4.70 15.44 13.37
C ASN A 167 4.98 16.63 14.29
N LYS A 168 3.93 17.35 14.68
CA LYS A 168 3.99 18.66 15.33
C LYS A 168 4.77 19.65 14.44
N ASP A 169 5.93 20.09 14.88
CA ASP A 169 6.84 21.02 14.19
C ASP A 169 7.89 20.34 13.32
N LYS A 170 7.97 19.01 13.34
CA LYS A 170 8.98 18.23 12.59
C LYS A 170 8.40 17.66 11.31
N PRO A 171 9.04 17.88 10.16
CA PRO A 171 8.62 17.26 8.92
C PRO A 171 8.85 15.75 8.93
N MET A 172 7.95 15.03 8.28
CA MET A 172 8.05 13.60 8.01
C MET A 172 8.42 13.36 6.56
N SER A 173 9.00 12.20 6.28
CA SER A 173 9.31 11.81 4.90
C SER A 173 8.03 11.50 4.13
N ASN A 174 7.89 12.09 2.95
CA ASN A 174 6.74 11.91 2.06
C ASN A 174 7.03 10.95 0.89
N THR A 175 8.19 10.30 0.87
CA THR A 175 8.62 9.43 -0.24
C THR A 175 7.72 8.22 -0.43
N GLN A 176 7.00 7.78 0.60
CA GLN A 176 6.08 6.63 0.54
C GLN A 176 4.84 6.89 -0.34
N TYR A 177 4.43 8.15 -0.56
CA TYR A 177 3.26 8.47 -1.39
C TYR A 177 3.37 7.96 -2.82
N LYS A 178 4.58 7.75 -3.34
CA LYS A 178 4.81 7.18 -4.66
C LYS A 178 4.30 5.74 -4.83
N TYR A 179 4.12 5.02 -3.71
CA TYR A 179 3.64 3.64 -3.71
C TYR A 179 2.16 3.51 -3.36
N MET A 180 1.48 4.61 -3.08
CA MET A 180 0.10 4.58 -2.61
C MET A 180 -0.89 4.16 -3.70
N PHE A 181 -0.79 4.76 -4.87
CA PHE A 181 -1.69 4.52 -5.99
C PHE A 181 -0.97 3.91 -7.18
N ASN A 182 -1.70 3.15 -8.00
CA ASN A 182 -1.14 2.50 -9.17
C ASN A 182 0.10 1.64 -8.85
N ALA A 183 0.11 1.00 -7.70
CA ALA A 183 1.20 0.16 -7.24
C ALA A 183 0.70 -1.22 -6.83
N CYS A 184 1.56 -2.23 -6.97
CA CYS A 184 1.25 -3.61 -6.64
C CYS A 184 2.54 -4.33 -6.23
N ARG A 185 2.47 -5.12 -5.16
CA ARG A 185 3.52 -6.08 -4.80
C ARG A 185 3.55 -7.19 -5.85
N MET A 186 4.72 -7.61 -6.24
CA MET A 186 4.93 -8.65 -7.24
C MET A 186 5.71 -9.79 -6.59
N PRO A 187 5.25 -11.05 -6.73
CA PRO A 187 6.01 -12.18 -6.23
C PRO A 187 7.30 -12.36 -7.05
N GLY A 188 8.41 -12.45 -6.34
CA GLY A 188 9.75 -12.65 -6.90
C GLY A 188 10.43 -13.88 -6.31
N GLU A 189 11.51 -14.34 -6.92
CA GLU A 189 12.30 -15.48 -6.48
C GLU A 189 13.16 -15.07 -5.29
N GLY A 190 12.91 -15.68 -4.12
CA GLY A 190 13.59 -15.37 -2.86
C GLY A 190 13.22 -14.03 -2.22
N MET A 191 12.79 -13.05 -3.00
CA MET A 191 12.34 -11.74 -2.53
C MET A 191 11.33 -11.16 -3.51
N ASP A 192 10.24 -10.60 -2.97
CA ASP A 192 9.26 -9.85 -3.75
C ASP A 192 9.78 -8.44 -4.10
N PHE A 193 9.05 -7.75 -4.96
CA PHE A 193 9.31 -6.35 -5.29
C PHE A 193 8.00 -5.59 -5.46
N VAL A 194 8.03 -4.27 -5.49
CA VAL A 194 6.84 -3.45 -5.76
C VAL A 194 6.98 -2.81 -7.14
N ARG A 195 5.92 -2.96 -7.94
CA ARG A 195 5.79 -2.33 -9.24
C ARG A 195 4.87 -1.13 -9.15
N THR A 196 5.28 -0.01 -9.69
CA THR A 196 4.45 1.18 -9.86
C THR A 196 4.14 1.37 -11.35
N TYR A 197 2.97 1.90 -11.63
CA TYR A 197 2.46 2.08 -12.99
C TYR A 197 2.19 3.57 -13.25
N ALA A 198 2.46 4.01 -14.48
CA ALA A 198 2.28 5.40 -14.88
C ALA A 198 0.83 5.89 -14.68
N PRO A 199 0.60 6.92 -13.85
CA PRO A 199 -0.75 7.32 -13.44
C PRO A 199 -1.57 7.97 -14.55
N ASP A 200 -0.93 8.47 -15.60
CA ASP A 200 -1.56 9.02 -16.80
C ASP A 200 -2.04 7.94 -17.77
N LEU A 201 -1.42 6.75 -17.74
CA LEU A 201 -1.78 5.62 -18.58
C LEU A 201 -2.83 4.69 -17.94
N HIS A 202 -2.92 4.69 -16.61
CA HIS A 202 -3.76 3.75 -15.85
C HIS A 202 -4.79 4.51 -15.00
N ARG A 203 -5.96 4.78 -15.61
CA ARG A 203 -7.03 5.62 -15.06
C ARG A 203 -8.18 4.84 -14.43
N HIS A 204 -8.03 3.52 -14.31
CA HIS A 204 -9.09 2.62 -13.88
C HIS A 204 -8.86 2.12 -12.45
N ILE A 205 -9.94 1.64 -11.86
CA ILE A 205 -9.92 0.83 -10.63
C ILE A 205 -10.22 -0.63 -10.96
N ALA A 206 -9.76 -1.53 -10.09
CA ALA A 206 -10.22 -2.91 -10.06
C ALA A 206 -11.34 -3.04 -9.02
N VAL A 207 -12.44 -3.68 -9.38
CA VAL A 207 -13.56 -3.95 -8.47
C VAL A 207 -13.73 -5.44 -8.38
N VAL A 208 -13.80 -5.99 -7.16
CA VAL A 208 -14.05 -7.41 -6.96
C VAL A 208 -15.36 -7.60 -6.18
N ARG A 209 -16.23 -8.45 -6.71
CA ARG A 209 -17.46 -8.93 -6.06
C ARG A 209 -17.69 -10.38 -6.42
N LYS A 210 -18.03 -11.21 -5.45
CA LYS A 210 -18.23 -12.66 -5.65
C LYS A 210 -17.04 -13.31 -6.38
N ASN A 211 -15.83 -12.91 -5.98
CA ASN A 211 -14.56 -13.40 -6.53
C ASN A 211 -14.32 -13.06 -8.02
N ARG A 212 -15.17 -12.20 -8.63
CA ARG A 212 -15.03 -11.74 -10.01
C ARG A 212 -14.45 -10.35 -10.06
N PHE A 213 -13.44 -10.18 -10.89
CA PHE A 213 -12.80 -8.88 -11.11
C PHE A 213 -13.42 -8.15 -12.30
N PHE A 214 -13.71 -6.89 -12.09
CA PHE A 214 -14.18 -5.93 -13.09
C PHE A 214 -13.27 -4.72 -13.07
N THR A 215 -13.14 -4.03 -14.19
CA THR A 215 -12.38 -2.77 -14.25
C THR A 215 -13.15 -1.76 -15.05
N PHE A 216 -13.11 -0.49 -14.62
CA PHE A 216 -13.60 0.65 -15.37
C PHE A 216 -12.80 1.90 -15.01
N ASP A 217 -12.74 2.85 -15.96
CA ASP A 217 -12.05 4.11 -15.75
C ASP A 217 -12.84 5.01 -14.81
N VAL A 218 -12.15 5.62 -13.86
CA VAL A 218 -12.70 6.58 -12.88
C VAL A 218 -12.15 7.99 -13.08
N LEU A 219 -11.25 8.15 -14.04
CA LEU A 219 -10.72 9.43 -14.50
C LEU A 219 -11.05 9.61 -15.98
N ASP A 220 -11.31 10.85 -16.38
CA ASP A 220 -11.46 11.24 -17.78
C ASP A 220 -10.11 11.25 -18.53
N GLU A 221 -10.13 11.64 -19.82
CA GLU A 221 -8.90 11.72 -20.63
C GLU A 221 -7.94 12.80 -20.15
N ALA A 222 -8.42 13.80 -19.44
CA ALA A 222 -7.62 14.87 -18.85
C ALA A 222 -7.08 14.51 -17.46
N GLY A 223 -7.46 13.34 -16.92
CA GLY A 223 -7.05 12.86 -15.60
C GLY A 223 -7.90 13.39 -14.44
N ASN A 224 -9.06 14.02 -14.72
CA ASN A 224 -9.96 14.47 -13.68
C ASN A 224 -10.87 13.34 -13.20
N PRO A 225 -11.22 13.26 -11.91
CA PRO A 225 -12.18 12.31 -11.40
C PRO A 225 -13.55 12.41 -12.10
N LEU A 226 -14.15 11.26 -12.41
CA LEU A 226 -15.54 11.20 -12.83
C LEU A 226 -16.46 11.60 -11.67
N SER A 227 -17.70 12.01 -12.01
CA SER A 227 -18.68 12.37 -10.98
C SER A 227 -19.05 11.19 -10.10
N VAL A 228 -19.47 11.46 -8.85
CA VAL A 228 -19.98 10.45 -7.93
C VAL A 228 -21.09 9.61 -8.56
N ASP A 229 -22.01 10.25 -9.31
CA ASP A 229 -23.11 9.55 -9.97
C ASP A 229 -22.63 8.62 -11.09
N ALA A 230 -21.60 9.01 -11.85
CA ALA A 230 -21.02 8.18 -12.88
C ALA A 230 -20.31 6.96 -12.27
N ILE A 231 -19.51 7.16 -11.21
CA ILE A 231 -18.84 6.07 -10.48
C ILE A 231 -19.87 5.14 -9.85
N HIS A 232 -20.90 5.68 -9.19
CA HIS A 232 -21.99 4.92 -8.57
C HIS A 232 -22.72 4.03 -9.58
N ALA A 233 -23.08 4.59 -10.75
CA ALA A 233 -23.75 3.82 -11.80
C ALA A 233 -22.90 2.64 -12.29
N GLN A 234 -21.57 2.78 -12.37
CA GLN A 234 -20.69 1.69 -12.73
C GLN A 234 -20.56 0.64 -11.61
N LEU A 235 -20.46 1.04 -10.34
CA LEU A 235 -20.46 0.12 -9.21
C LEU A 235 -21.76 -0.69 -9.12
N ASP A 236 -22.92 -0.05 -9.34
CA ASP A 236 -24.21 -0.73 -9.39
C ASP A 236 -24.29 -1.73 -10.55
N ARG A 237 -23.69 -1.39 -11.71
CA ARG A 237 -23.58 -2.31 -12.84
C ARG A 237 -22.74 -3.53 -12.47
N VAL A 238 -21.61 -3.32 -11.80
CA VAL A 238 -20.74 -4.41 -11.32
C VAL A 238 -21.50 -5.32 -10.36
N VAL A 239 -22.22 -4.77 -9.39
CA VAL A 239 -23.04 -5.56 -8.44
C VAL A 239 -24.06 -6.41 -9.19
N ARG A 240 -24.88 -5.79 -10.06
CA ARG A 240 -25.88 -6.53 -10.83
C ARG A 240 -25.27 -7.64 -11.68
N GLU A 241 -24.15 -7.38 -12.35
CA GLU A 241 -23.53 -8.39 -13.20
C GLU A 241 -22.89 -9.52 -12.40
N ALA A 242 -22.19 -9.20 -11.31
CA ALA A 242 -21.62 -10.22 -10.42
C ALA A 242 -22.73 -11.09 -9.78
N ASP A 243 -23.83 -10.46 -9.36
CA ASP A 243 -24.96 -11.18 -8.75
C ASP A 243 -25.67 -12.08 -9.78
N ARG A 244 -25.78 -11.64 -11.04
CA ARG A 244 -26.32 -12.45 -12.15
C ARG A 244 -25.43 -13.65 -12.47
N LEU A 245 -24.11 -13.49 -12.44
CA LEU A 245 -23.13 -14.54 -12.76
C LEU A 245 -22.90 -15.52 -11.60
N GLY A 246 -23.17 -15.09 -10.37
CA GLY A 246 -22.82 -15.84 -9.15
C GLY A 246 -21.33 -15.82 -8.83
N SER A 247 -20.94 -16.46 -7.73
CA SER A 247 -19.56 -16.54 -7.30
C SER A 247 -18.68 -17.29 -8.31
N ASP A 248 -17.48 -16.77 -8.56
CA ASP A 248 -16.50 -17.47 -9.40
C ASP A 248 -16.00 -18.72 -8.65
N PRO A 249 -16.09 -19.92 -9.25
CA PRO A 249 -15.56 -21.13 -8.63
C PRO A 249 -14.02 -21.18 -8.61
N HIS A 250 -13.35 -20.31 -9.38
CA HIS A 250 -11.89 -20.23 -9.50
C HIS A 250 -11.39 -18.83 -9.09
N PRO A 251 -11.44 -18.48 -7.78
CA PRO A 251 -11.12 -17.15 -7.29
C PRO A 251 -9.61 -16.86 -7.40
N VAL A 252 -9.15 -16.24 -8.48
CA VAL A 252 -7.72 -15.95 -8.69
C VAL A 252 -7.12 -15.10 -7.57
N GLY A 253 -7.91 -14.25 -6.94
CA GLY A 253 -7.46 -13.39 -5.83
C GLY A 253 -6.94 -14.19 -4.62
N VAL A 254 -7.49 -15.39 -4.37
CA VAL A 254 -7.04 -16.22 -3.24
C VAL A 254 -5.57 -16.65 -3.37
N LEU A 255 -5.04 -16.75 -4.59
CA LEU A 255 -3.64 -17.11 -4.82
C LEU A 255 -2.69 -16.07 -4.22
N THR A 256 -3.09 -14.81 -4.12
CA THR A 256 -2.28 -13.74 -3.52
C THR A 256 -2.25 -13.81 -1.99
N SER A 257 -3.10 -14.64 -1.37
CA SER A 257 -3.12 -14.88 0.09
C SER A 257 -2.24 -16.04 0.53
N ASP A 258 -1.66 -16.79 -0.39
CA ASP A 258 -0.83 -17.95 -0.10
C ASP A 258 0.62 -17.54 0.24
N ASP A 259 1.42 -18.53 0.60
CA ASP A 259 2.88 -18.41 0.66
C ASP A 259 3.42 -17.80 -0.64
N ARG A 260 4.44 -16.95 -0.55
CA ARG A 260 4.93 -16.16 -1.69
C ARG A 260 5.54 -17.03 -2.78
N ASP A 261 6.17 -18.13 -2.43
CA ASP A 261 6.75 -19.07 -3.41
C ASP A 261 5.65 -19.89 -4.09
N VAL A 262 4.59 -20.26 -3.35
CA VAL A 262 3.39 -20.89 -3.91
C VAL A 262 2.67 -19.95 -4.87
N TRP A 263 2.47 -18.68 -4.47
CA TRP A 263 1.90 -17.66 -5.36
C TRP A 263 2.76 -17.43 -6.62
N LEU A 264 4.08 -17.32 -6.46
CA LEU A 264 5.00 -17.18 -7.61
C LEU A 264 4.86 -18.36 -8.59
N ALA A 265 4.82 -19.60 -8.06
CA ALA A 265 4.62 -20.78 -8.88
C ALA A 265 3.25 -20.78 -9.60
N GLY A 266 2.18 -20.43 -8.89
CA GLY A 266 0.83 -20.27 -9.45
C GLY A 266 0.77 -19.21 -10.54
N ARG A 267 1.42 -18.05 -10.32
CA ARG A 267 1.53 -16.98 -11.30
C ARG A 267 2.26 -17.45 -12.58
N ARG A 268 3.39 -18.13 -12.43
CA ARG A 268 4.13 -18.72 -13.57
C ARG A 268 3.28 -19.73 -14.33
N LEU A 269 2.53 -20.58 -13.62
CA LEU A 269 1.61 -21.52 -14.27
C LEU A 269 0.59 -20.77 -15.13
N LEU A 270 -0.06 -19.75 -14.60
CA LEU A 270 -1.06 -18.96 -15.32
C LEU A 270 -0.49 -18.19 -16.51
N THR A 271 0.77 -17.72 -16.43
CA THR A 271 1.34 -16.78 -17.40
C THR A 271 2.37 -17.39 -18.35
N GLU A 272 2.84 -18.63 -18.10
CA GLU A 272 3.95 -19.23 -18.84
C GLU A 272 3.72 -20.69 -19.25
N SER A 273 2.84 -21.42 -18.53
CA SER A 273 2.73 -22.88 -18.67
C SER A 273 1.44 -23.35 -19.37
N LEU A 274 0.60 -22.42 -19.84
CA LEU A 274 -0.63 -22.71 -20.59
C LEU A 274 -0.40 -22.52 -22.10
N THR A 275 -1.46 -22.55 -22.90
CA THR A 275 -1.35 -22.19 -24.31
C THR A 275 -0.92 -20.71 -24.47
N PRO A 276 -0.24 -20.33 -25.55
CA PRO A 276 0.22 -18.95 -25.76
C PRO A 276 -0.90 -17.91 -25.64
N ASP A 277 -2.11 -18.22 -26.13
CA ASP A 277 -3.26 -17.34 -26.04
C ASP A 277 -3.77 -17.19 -24.59
N GLN A 278 -3.85 -18.29 -23.85
CA GLN A 278 -4.24 -18.25 -22.44
C GLN A 278 -3.21 -17.49 -21.60
N CYS A 279 -1.92 -17.75 -21.80
CA CYS A 279 -0.85 -17.02 -21.13
C CYS A 279 -0.95 -15.52 -21.40
N ARG A 280 -1.19 -15.12 -22.65
CA ARG A 280 -1.35 -13.71 -23.03
C ARG A 280 -2.58 -13.08 -22.37
N GLN A 281 -3.73 -13.76 -22.38
CA GLN A 281 -4.96 -13.28 -21.75
C GLN A 281 -4.79 -13.15 -20.25
N ASN A 282 -4.18 -14.13 -19.59
CA ASN A 282 -3.93 -14.09 -18.15
C ASN A 282 -2.95 -12.96 -17.76
N LYS A 283 -1.88 -12.75 -18.54
CA LYS A 283 -0.96 -11.62 -18.34
C LYS A 283 -1.69 -10.29 -18.41
N LEU A 284 -2.52 -10.09 -19.44
CA LEU A 284 -3.29 -8.86 -19.59
C LEU A 284 -4.32 -8.67 -18.45
N ALA A 285 -4.98 -9.75 -18.02
CA ALA A 285 -5.96 -9.68 -16.93
C ALA A 285 -5.29 -9.35 -15.59
N LEU A 286 -4.17 -9.99 -15.27
CA LEU A 286 -3.39 -9.69 -14.05
C LEU A 286 -2.85 -8.27 -14.10
N GLU A 287 -2.24 -7.85 -15.21
CA GLU A 287 -1.74 -6.49 -15.38
C GLU A 287 -2.84 -5.44 -15.21
N ARG A 288 -4.06 -5.75 -15.68
CA ARG A 288 -5.22 -4.84 -15.51
C ARG A 288 -5.61 -4.69 -14.03
N ILE A 289 -5.48 -5.71 -13.20
CA ILE A 289 -5.69 -5.62 -11.75
C ILE A 289 -4.52 -4.87 -11.10
N GLU A 290 -3.30 -5.25 -11.41
CA GLU A 290 -2.07 -4.74 -10.80
C GLU A 290 -1.86 -3.25 -11.07
N SER A 291 -2.11 -2.80 -12.31
CA SER A 291 -1.94 -1.40 -12.74
C SER A 291 -3.08 -0.47 -12.32
N SER A 292 -4.18 -1.00 -11.77
CA SER A 292 -5.31 -0.19 -11.32
C SER A 292 -4.87 0.84 -10.26
N ILE A 293 -5.59 1.96 -10.16
CA ILE A 293 -5.33 2.99 -9.14
C ILE A 293 -5.35 2.36 -7.75
N LEU A 294 -6.40 1.60 -7.46
CA LEU A 294 -6.63 0.84 -6.24
C LEU A 294 -7.65 -0.28 -6.51
N ALA A 295 -7.87 -1.17 -5.55
CA ALA A 295 -8.94 -2.15 -5.61
C ALA A 295 -10.14 -1.72 -4.72
N VAL A 296 -11.34 -2.06 -5.17
CA VAL A 296 -12.59 -1.93 -4.40
C VAL A 296 -13.20 -3.30 -4.25
N CYS A 297 -13.36 -3.74 -3.01
CA CYS A 297 -13.94 -5.03 -2.66
C CYS A 297 -15.38 -4.80 -2.20
N LEU A 298 -16.34 -5.26 -2.98
CA LEU A 298 -17.76 -5.20 -2.66
C LEU A 298 -18.18 -6.56 -2.11
N ASP A 299 -18.16 -6.68 -0.79
CA ASP A 299 -18.52 -7.94 -0.10
C ASP A 299 -20.03 -8.07 0.05
N ASP A 300 -20.56 -9.26 -0.21
CA ASP A 300 -21.98 -9.59 -0.07
C ASP A 300 -22.36 -10.02 1.37
N SER A 301 -21.53 -9.72 2.33
CA SER A 301 -21.78 -9.89 3.77
C SER A 301 -22.21 -8.58 4.44
N ALA A 302 -22.77 -8.67 5.64
CA ALA A 302 -23.25 -7.51 6.39
C ALA A 302 -22.83 -7.58 7.88
N PRO A 303 -21.51 -7.52 8.18
CA PRO A 303 -21.02 -7.60 9.55
C PRO A 303 -21.49 -6.41 10.38
N THR A 304 -21.86 -6.66 11.66
CA THR A 304 -22.50 -5.68 12.53
C THR A 304 -21.67 -5.28 13.73
N THR A 305 -20.77 -6.12 14.18
CA THR A 305 -19.85 -5.82 15.30
C THR A 305 -18.47 -5.42 14.80
N ARG A 306 -17.68 -4.78 15.66
CA ARG A 306 -16.29 -4.42 15.33
C ARG A 306 -15.44 -5.65 15.07
N GLU A 307 -15.66 -6.72 15.81
CA GLU A 307 -14.96 -7.99 15.69
C GLU A 307 -15.26 -8.70 14.36
N GLU A 308 -16.53 -8.70 13.95
CA GLU A 308 -16.94 -9.24 12.66
C GLU A 308 -16.32 -8.46 11.49
N ILE A 309 -16.36 -7.11 11.57
CA ILE A 309 -15.76 -6.23 10.58
C ILE A 309 -14.23 -6.42 10.56
N GLY A 310 -13.60 -6.40 11.74
CA GLY A 310 -12.17 -6.62 11.87
C GLY A 310 -11.71 -7.94 11.27
N ARG A 311 -12.45 -9.03 11.52
CA ARG A 311 -12.19 -10.35 10.93
C ARG A 311 -12.35 -10.33 9.41
N ALA A 312 -13.41 -9.71 8.90
CA ALA A 312 -13.67 -9.62 7.46
C ALA A 312 -12.59 -8.77 6.74
N LEU A 313 -12.06 -7.73 7.39
CA LEU A 313 -10.97 -6.91 6.86
C LEU A 313 -9.62 -7.60 6.97
N LEU A 314 -9.32 -8.26 8.11
CA LEU A 314 -8.03 -8.88 8.36
C LEU A 314 -7.73 -10.00 7.36
N ASN A 315 -8.70 -10.89 7.13
CA ASN A 315 -8.54 -12.03 6.22
C ASN A 315 -9.81 -12.41 5.46
N GLY A 316 -11.00 -12.16 6.03
CA GLY A 316 -12.26 -12.63 5.46
C GLY A 316 -12.22 -14.13 5.16
N ASP A 317 -12.63 -14.50 3.95
CA ASP A 317 -12.42 -15.84 3.37
C ASP A 317 -11.23 -15.90 2.40
N GLY A 318 -10.46 -14.83 2.30
CA GLY A 318 -9.28 -14.69 1.43
C GLY A 318 -9.57 -14.48 -0.06
N ARG A 319 -10.83 -14.66 -0.51
CA ARG A 319 -11.15 -14.81 -1.94
C ARG A 319 -11.49 -13.51 -2.64
N ASN A 320 -12.32 -12.67 -2.02
CA ASN A 320 -12.83 -11.43 -2.62
C ASN A 320 -11.83 -10.28 -2.44
N ARG A 321 -10.54 -10.54 -2.65
CA ARG A 321 -9.39 -9.65 -2.43
C ARG A 321 -8.32 -9.85 -3.50
N PHE A 322 -7.38 -8.91 -3.59
CA PHE A 322 -6.10 -9.08 -4.28
C PHE A 322 -5.01 -8.53 -3.35
N TRP A 323 -4.47 -9.41 -2.50
CA TRP A 323 -3.66 -9.03 -1.34
C TRP A 323 -2.36 -8.31 -1.68
N ASP A 324 -1.89 -8.45 -2.91
CA ASP A 324 -0.71 -7.74 -3.41
C ASP A 324 -0.99 -6.28 -3.80
N LYS A 325 -2.28 -5.87 -3.85
CA LYS A 325 -2.63 -4.50 -4.20
C LYS A 325 -2.32 -3.55 -3.05
N SER A 326 -1.64 -2.44 -3.33
CA SER A 326 -1.24 -1.45 -2.31
C SER A 326 -2.42 -0.94 -1.46
N ILE A 327 -3.56 -0.70 -2.09
CA ILE A 327 -4.80 -0.24 -1.43
C ILE A 327 -5.97 -1.09 -1.86
N GLN A 328 -6.74 -1.58 -0.89
CA GLN A 328 -8.05 -2.17 -1.09
C GLN A 328 -9.07 -1.47 -0.18
N LEU A 329 -10.11 -0.92 -0.79
CA LEU A 329 -11.26 -0.34 -0.08
C LEU A 329 -12.37 -1.37 -0.04
N VAL A 330 -12.80 -1.76 1.15
CA VAL A 330 -13.83 -2.80 1.35
C VAL A 330 -15.13 -2.13 1.75
N PHE A 331 -16.22 -2.51 1.08
CA PHE A 331 -17.58 -2.08 1.43
C PHE A 331 -18.49 -3.30 1.51
N PHE A 332 -19.18 -3.44 2.63
CA PHE A 332 -20.14 -4.52 2.89
C PHE A 332 -21.55 -4.12 2.47
N ASP A 333 -22.43 -5.11 2.26
CA ASP A 333 -23.82 -4.85 1.81
C ASP A 333 -24.67 -4.03 2.81
N ASN A 334 -24.22 -3.89 4.06
CA ASN A 334 -24.82 -2.95 5.02
C ASN A 334 -24.22 -1.55 5.01
N GLY A 335 -23.37 -1.24 4.05
CA GLY A 335 -22.71 0.07 3.91
C GLY A 335 -21.47 0.27 4.78
N ARG A 336 -21.19 -0.61 5.76
CA ARG A 336 -19.95 -0.56 6.54
C ARG A 336 -18.75 -0.89 5.66
N GLY A 337 -17.55 -0.58 6.14
CA GLY A 337 -16.37 -0.85 5.34
C GLY A 337 -15.07 -0.55 6.05
N GLY A 338 -14.01 -0.66 5.29
CA GLY A 338 -12.66 -0.41 5.76
C GLY A 338 -11.64 -0.35 4.63
N TYR A 339 -10.42 -0.17 5.03
CA TYR A 339 -9.22 -0.12 4.22
C TYR A 339 -8.33 -1.30 4.56
N ILE A 340 -7.73 -1.91 3.55
CA ILE A 340 -6.66 -2.89 3.70
C ILE A 340 -5.45 -2.35 2.95
N GLY A 341 -4.28 -2.34 3.60
CA GLY A 341 -3.00 -1.90 3.03
C GLY A 341 -2.01 -3.05 2.93
N GLU A 342 -1.33 -3.15 1.80
CA GLU A 342 -0.09 -3.89 1.67
C GLU A 342 1.03 -3.03 2.28
N HIS A 343 1.82 -3.59 3.20
CA HIS A 343 2.65 -2.80 4.12
C HIS A 343 4.12 -2.68 3.70
N ALA A 344 4.52 -3.28 2.57
CA ALA A 344 5.94 -3.32 2.21
C ALA A 344 6.55 -1.93 1.98
N MET A 345 5.79 -1.01 1.35
CA MET A 345 6.32 0.28 0.91
C MET A 345 5.60 1.48 1.52
N MET A 346 4.52 1.26 2.26
CA MET A 346 3.73 2.31 2.89
C MET A 346 3.48 1.99 4.35
N ASP A 347 3.62 2.98 5.20
CA ASP A 347 3.33 2.88 6.62
C ASP A 347 1.95 3.48 6.96
N GLY A 348 1.48 3.19 8.16
CA GLY A 348 0.15 3.57 8.62
C GLY A 348 -0.14 5.07 8.60
N THR A 349 0.86 5.94 8.74
CA THR A 349 0.66 7.39 8.79
C THR A 349 0.11 7.93 7.47
N THR A 350 0.73 7.62 6.34
CA THR A 350 0.32 8.11 5.02
C THR A 350 -1.06 7.60 4.63
N THR A 351 -1.35 6.34 4.93
CA THR A 351 -2.63 5.71 4.61
C THR A 351 -3.75 6.18 5.52
N THR A 352 -3.48 6.37 6.82
CA THR A 352 -4.44 6.97 7.76
C THR A 352 -4.80 8.39 7.34
N ARG A 353 -3.83 9.19 6.87
CA ARG A 353 -4.09 10.53 6.35
C ARG A 353 -5.06 10.49 5.16
N MET A 354 -4.84 9.59 4.20
CA MET A 354 -5.76 9.42 3.07
C MET A 354 -7.16 9.02 3.54
N VAL A 355 -7.27 8.05 4.45
CA VAL A 355 -8.57 7.58 4.96
C VAL A 355 -9.29 8.70 5.71
N ASN A 356 -8.61 9.44 6.59
CA ASN A 356 -9.19 10.58 7.30
C ASN A 356 -9.63 11.68 6.32
N PHE A 357 -8.79 12.03 5.34
CA PHE A 357 -9.16 13.00 4.29
C PHE A 357 -10.48 12.63 3.59
N CYS A 358 -10.70 11.34 3.32
CA CYS A 358 -11.93 10.88 2.71
C CYS A 358 -13.11 10.91 3.68
N LEU A 359 -12.93 10.42 4.91
CA LEU A 359 -14.00 10.35 5.91
C LEU A 359 -14.46 11.74 6.36
N ASP A 360 -13.53 12.67 6.62
CA ASP A 360 -13.86 14.04 7.02
C ASP A 360 -14.75 14.71 5.97
N ARG A 361 -14.42 14.55 4.68
CA ARG A 361 -15.23 15.09 3.57
C ARG A 361 -16.58 14.41 3.42
N LEU A 362 -16.66 13.10 3.67
CA LEU A 362 -17.96 12.40 3.70
C LEU A 362 -18.87 12.95 4.79
N PHE A 363 -18.32 13.23 5.97
CA PHE A 363 -19.08 13.81 7.08
C PHE A 363 -19.47 15.28 6.80
N GLU A 364 -18.59 16.06 6.17
CA GLU A 364 -18.92 17.42 5.71
C GLU A 364 -20.07 17.41 4.70
N ASP A 365 -20.01 16.53 3.70
CA ASP A 365 -21.08 16.34 2.70
C ASP A 365 -22.42 15.98 3.37
N ASP A 366 -22.41 15.10 4.37
CA ASP A 366 -23.61 14.68 5.09
C ASP A 366 -24.15 15.78 5.99
N ALA A 367 -23.31 16.57 6.64
CA ALA A 367 -23.69 17.73 7.44
C ALA A 367 -24.38 18.80 6.55
N VAL A 368 -23.82 19.08 5.38
CA VAL A 368 -24.41 20.01 4.41
C VAL A 368 -25.79 19.53 3.96
N ARG A 369 -25.95 18.23 3.67
CA ARG A 369 -27.26 17.64 3.29
C ARG A 369 -28.28 17.70 4.41
N ALA A 370 -27.84 17.55 5.66
CA ALA A 370 -28.69 17.63 6.85
C ALA A 370 -29.00 19.08 7.27
N GLY A 371 -28.46 20.09 6.59
CA GLY A 371 -28.63 21.50 6.93
C GLY A 371 -27.86 21.91 8.21
N ALA A 372 -26.87 21.13 8.63
CA ALA A 372 -26.03 21.40 9.79
C ALA A 372 -24.70 22.06 9.36
N THR A 373 -24.19 22.99 10.17
CA THR A 373 -22.81 23.46 10.03
C THR A 373 -21.91 22.53 10.81
N TYR A 374 -20.93 21.91 10.14
CA TYR A 374 -19.90 21.13 10.81
C TYR A 374 -18.96 22.09 11.55
N PRO A 375 -18.61 21.87 12.82
CA PRO A 375 -17.60 22.69 13.49
C PRO A 375 -16.24 22.44 12.84
N ALA A 376 -15.57 23.51 12.44
CA ALA A 376 -14.24 23.49 11.84
C ALA A 376 -13.16 23.00 12.84
#